data_ef40c7c047508c1dc9b0dcf4a1fd3cee
#
_entry.id   ef40c7c047508c1dc9b0dcf4a1fd3cee
#
_cell.length_a   1.000
_cell.length_b   1.000
_cell.length_c   1.000
_cell.angle_alpha   90.00
_cell.angle_beta   90.00
_cell.angle_gamma   90.00
#
_symmetry.space_group_name_H-M   'P 1'
#
loop_
_entity.id
_entity.type
_entity.pdbx_description
1 polymer ?
#
loop_
_entity_poly.entity_id
_entity_poly.type
_entity_poly.pdbx_seq_one_letter_code
_entity_poly.pdbx_strand_id
1 'polypeptide(L)'
;MYEMRMLLRTAAEREEAAALVQDRQRWLTMHGLPVPARADIPALFREAQTMSAGLYEDGKLLACMIPERDPDLGWGQGPCLFLQSVHTLPGQSDDITRLITLWASDFAARLDLHVVRAETLARHTLEAEPLAALLRRLTDNGWDVCGSGPGRDGDRVARLELPAEHRPGLRALISCQVHAPQPAPDDRSNA
;
A
#
# COMPACT_ATOMS: atom_id res chain seq x y z
N MET A 1 -11.50 -4.29 -16.74
CA MET A 1 -11.76 -5.01 -15.47
C MET A 1 -10.54 -4.90 -14.58
N TYR A 2 -10.73 -4.53 -13.31
CA TYR A 2 -9.62 -4.40 -12.37
C TYR A 2 -9.16 -5.75 -11.85
N GLU A 3 -7.85 -5.90 -11.68
CA GLU A 3 -7.21 -7.10 -11.16
C GLU A 3 -6.12 -6.73 -10.15
N MET A 4 -6.16 -7.33 -8.95
CA MET A 4 -5.10 -7.22 -7.96
C MET A 4 -4.27 -8.50 -7.94
N ARG A 5 -2.98 -8.43 -8.21
CA ARG A 5 -2.08 -9.59 -8.27
C ARG A 5 -0.70 -9.31 -7.66
N MET A 6 -0.03 -10.39 -7.28
CA MET A 6 1.35 -10.32 -6.81
C MET A 6 2.31 -10.06 -7.97
N LEU A 7 3.28 -9.18 -7.77
CA LEU A 7 4.30 -8.79 -8.76
C LEU A 7 5.54 -9.70 -8.76
N LEU A 8 5.57 -10.72 -7.88
CA LEU A 8 6.78 -11.53 -7.67
C LEU A 8 7.08 -12.56 -8.74
N ARG A 9 6.15 -12.81 -9.67
CA ARG A 9 6.26 -13.94 -10.59
C ARG A 9 7.38 -13.80 -11.61
N THR A 10 7.57 -12.60 -12.14
CA THR A 10 8.55 -12.36 -13.20
C THR A 10 9.40 -11.12 -12.93
N ALA A 11 10.64 -11.11 -13.46
CA ALA A 11 11.48 -9.93 -13.43
C ALA A 11 10.87 -8.76 -14.20
N ALA A 12 10.09 -9.05 -15.24
CA ALA A 12 9.42 -8.04 -16.06
C ALA A 12 8.35 -7.29 -15.27
N GLU A 13 7.50 -8.00 -14.49
CA GLU A 13 6.49 -7.37 -13.64
C GLU A 13 7.11 -6.50 -12.53
N ARG A 14 8.22 -6.97 -11.94
CA ARG A 14 8.96 -6.18 -10.95
C ARG A 14 9.56 -4.91 -11.55
N GLU A 15 10.12 -4.99 -12.75
CA GLU A 15 10.65 -3.82 -13.45
C GLU A 15 9.55 -2.84 -13.87
N GLU A 16 8.38 -3.33 -14.29
CA GLU A 16 7.20 -2.49 -14.58
C GLU A 16 6.77 -1.69 -13.34
N ALA A 17 6.72 -2.33 -12.16
CA ALA A 17 6.41 -1.64 -10.91
C ALA A 17 7.49 -0.62 -10.53
N ALA A 18 8.77 -0.97 -10.65
CA ALA A 18 9.88 -0.05 -10.39
C ALA A 18 9.84 1.17 -11.32
N ALA A 19 9.52 0.97 -12.60
CA ALA A 19 9.36 2.05 -13.57
C ALA A 19 8.18 2.97 -13.20
N LEU A 20 7.03 2.41 -12.80
CA LEU A 20 5.89 3.19 -12.33
C LEU A 20 6.28 4.07 -11.13
N VAL A 21 7.01 3.52 -10.16
CA VAL A 21 7.50 4.28 -8.99
C VAL A 21 8.42 5.41 -9.42
N GLN A 22 9.38 5.16 -10.33
CA GLN A 22 10.29 6.19 -10.84
C GLN A 22 9.52 7.31 -11.54
N ASP A 23 8.53 6.98 -12.36
CA ASP A 23 7.71 7.97 -13.07
C ASP A 23 6.89 8.80 -12.08
N ARG A 24 6.34 8.16 -11.03
CA ARG A 24 5.62 8.86 -9.97
C ARG A 24 6.53 9.79 -9.18
N GLN A 25 7.71 9.34 -8.79
CA GLN A 25 8.70 10.18 -8.08
C GLN A 25 9.13 11.37 -8.92
N ARG A 26 9.39 11.16 -10.22
CA ARG A 26 9.73 12.23 -11.17
C ARG A 26 8.59 13.24 -11.28
N TRP A 27 7.35 12.77 -11.38
CA TRP A 27 6.17 13.63 -11.42
C TRP A 27 6.03 14.46 -10.13
N LEU A 28 6.18 13.82 -8.95
CA LEU A 28 6.14 14.51 -7.65
C LEU A 28 7.21 15.61 -7.58
N THR A 29 8.44 15.31 -7.97
CA THR A 29 9.55 16.26 -7.97
C THR A 29 9.26 17.45 -8.88
N MET A 30 8.75 17.22 -10.10
CA MET A 30 8.38 18.30 -11.03
C MET A 30 7.28 19.22 -10.50
N HIS A 31 6.41 18.70 -9.62
CA HIS A 31 5.33 19.47 -8.97
C HIS A 31 5.71 20.01 -7.58
N GLY A 32 6.99 19.94 -7.20
CA GLY A 32 7.47 20.43 -5.91
C GLY A 32 6.95 19.65 -4.69
N LEU A 33 6.47 18.41 -4.93
CA LEU A 33 5.92 17.56 -3.88
C LEU A 33 6.99 16.71 -3.21
N PRO A 34 6.82 16.35 -1.92
CA PRO A 34 7.83 15.59 -1.20
C PRO A 34 7.98 14.18 -1.76
N VAL A 35 9.24 13.77 -1.90
CA VAL A 35 9.63 12.40 -2.24
C VAL A 35 10.45 11.84 -1.09
N PRO A 36 10.34 10.55 -0.72
CA PRO A 36 11.20 9.92 0.28
C PRO A 36 12.68 10.12 -0.08
N ALA A 37 13.47 10.61 0.89
CA ALA A 37 14.87 10.98 0.62
C ALA A 37 15.85 9.83 0.89
N ARG A 38 15.45 8.83 1.69
CA ARG A 38 16.37 7.84 2.25
C ARG A 38 16.26 6.44 1.65
N ALA A 39 15.17 6.13 0.95
CA ALA A 39 14.95 4.81 0.41
C ALA A 39 15.01 4.82 -1.12
N ASP A 40 15.73 3.88 -1.72
CA ASP A 40 15.61 3.57 -3.14
C ASP A 40 14.37 2.70 -3.34
N ILE A 41 13.20 3.36 -3.36
CA ILE A 41 11.90 2.67 -3.47
C ILE A 41 11.82 1.81 -4.74
N PRO A 42 12.27 2.26 -5.93
CA PRO A 42 12.31 1.39 -7.11
C PRO A 42 13.10 0.10 -6.90
N ALA A 43 14.22 0.15 -6.16
CA ALA A 43 15.02 -1.05 -5.87
C ALA A 43 14.23 -2.07 -5.05
N LEU A 44 13.40 -1.62 -4.07
CA LEU A 44 12.55 -2.52 -3.28
C LEU A 44 11.59 -3.34 -4.17
N PHE A 45 11.03 -2.74 -5.22
CA PHE A 45 10.14 -3.46 -6.14
C PHE A 45 10.90 -4.44 -7.05
N ARG A 46 12.21 -4.25 -7.29
CA ARG A 46 13.04 -5.18 -8.07
C ARG A 46 13.46 -6.40 -7.27
N GLU A 47 13.49 -6.30 -5.95
CA GLU A 47 13.89 -7.40 -5.09
C GLU A 47 12.92 -8.58 -5.18
N ALA A 48 13.43 -9.78 -5.48
CA ALA A 48 12.61 -10.98 -5.64
C ALA A 48 11.95 -11.44 -4.32
N GLN A 49 12.47 -11.00 -3.18
CA GLN A 49 11.98 -11.39 -1.85
C GLN A 49 10.93 -10.41 -1.31
N THR A 50 10.80 -9.22 -1.90
CA THR A 50 9.82 -8.23 -1.47
C THR A 50 8.43 -8.65 -1.95
N MET A 51 7.52 -8.87 -1.00
CA MET A 51 6.11 -9.10 -1.32
C MET A 51 5.49 -7.79 -1.82
N SER A 52 5.28 -7.67 -3.11
CA SER A 52 4.61 -6.53 -3.71
C SER A 52 3.32 -6.94 -4.41
N ALA A 53 2.38 -6.01 -4.48
CA ALA A 53 1.10 -6.19 -5.15
C ALA A 53 0.90 -5.07 -6.19
N GLY A 54 0.23 -5.39 -7.27
CA GLY A 54 -0.11 -4.47 -8.35
C GLY A 54 -1.59 -4.49 -8.68
N LEU A 55 -2.17 -3.30 -8.88
CA LEU A 55 -3.51 -3.13 -9.41
C LEU A 55 -3.43 -2.89 -10.91
N TYR A 56 -4.08 -3.75 -11.67
CA TYR A 56 -4.11 -3.70 -13.13
C TYR A 56 -5.52 -3.39 -13.65
N GLU A 57 -5.58 -2.74 -14.79
CA GLU A 57 -6.79 -2.63 -15.61
C GLU A 57 -6.45 -3.04 -17.03
N ASP A 58 -7.12 -4.07 -17.52
CA ASP A 58 -6.93 -4.62 -18.88
C ASP A 58 -5.45 -4.88 -19.22
N GLY A 59 -4.71 -5.42 -18.24
CA GLY A 59 -3.29 -5.76 -18.37
C GLY A 59 -2.31 -4.61 -18.16
N LYS A 60 -2.77 -3.38 -17.93
CA LYS A 60 -1.94 -2.22 -17.64
C LYS A 60 -1.81 -2.01 -16.13
N LEU A 61 -0.60 -1.89 -15.61
CA LEU A 61 -0.35 -1.57 -14.21
C LEU A 61 -0.76 -0.12 -13.91
N LEU A 62 -1.67 0.06 -12.96
CA LEU A 62 -2.18 1.37 -12.52
C LEU A 62 -1.61 1.81 -11.18
N ALA A 63 -1.32 0.86 -10.31
CA ALA A 63 -0.75 1.11 -9.00
C ALA A 63 0.07 -0.08 -8.51
N CYS A 64 1.04 0.18 -7.66
CA CYS A 64 1.80 -0.84 -6.96
C CYS A 64 2.01 -0.46 -5.51
N MET A 65 2.18 -1.48 -4.65
CA MET A 65 2.35 -1.32 -3.21
C MET A 65 3.06 -2.53 -2.60
N ILE A 66 3.59 -2.35 -1.40
CA ILE A 66 4.22 -3.42 -0.62
C ILE A 66 3.37 -3.65 0.63
N PRO A 67 2.51 -4.68 0.67
CA PRO A 67 1.79 -5.08 1.88
C PRO A 67 2.75 -5.87 2.79
N GLU A 68 2.92 -5.42 4.01
CA GLU A 68 3.75 -6.06 5.03
C GLU A 68 2.89 -6.45 6.24
N ARG A 69 2.99 -7.71 6.66
CA ARG A 69 2.25 -8.21 7.81
C ARG A 69 3.00 -7.93 9.09
N ASP A 70 2.37 -7.19 9.99
CA ASP A 70 2.80 -6.96 11.37
C ASP A 70 4.25 -6.46 11.54
N PRO A 71 4.69 -5.41 10.80
CA PRO A 71 6.00 -4.83 11.02
C PRO A 71 6.03 -4.00 12.29
N ASP A 72 7.21 -3.85 12.89
CA ASP A 72 7.42 -2.86 13.95
C ASP A 72 7.48 -1.45 13.35
N LEU A 73 6.44 -0.68 13.58
CA LEU A 73 6.32 0.70 13.09
C LEU A 73 6.77 1.74 14.12
N GLY A 74 6.98 1.33 15.37
CA GLY A 74 7.22 2.26 16.48
C GLY A 74 5.99 3.10 16.86
N TRP A 75 4.80 2.80 16.29
CA TRP A 75 3.53 3.44 16.61
C TRP A 75 2.34 2.51 16.35
N GLY A 76 1.17 2.85 16.94
CA GLY A 76 -0.01 2.01 16.90
C GLY A 76 0.11 0.81 17.84
N GLN A 77 -1.00 0.11 18.09
CA GLN A 77 -1.04 -1.07 18.95
C GLN A 77 -1.60 -2.27 18.20
N GLY A 78 -1.06 -3.44 18.52
CA GLY A 78 -1.49 -4.72 17.95
C GLY A 78 -1.09 -4.94 16.49
N PRO A 79 -1.29 -6.19 16.02
CA PRO A 79 -0.90 -6.61 14.69
C PRO A 79 -1.68 -5.87 13.59
N CYS A 80 -1.01 -5.55 12.51
CA CYS A 80 -1.58 -4.79 11.41
C CYS A 80 -1.12 -5.31 10.04
N LEU A 81 -1.85 -4.93 9.00
CA LEU A 81 -1.32 -4.91 7.64
C LEU A 81 -0.76 -3.50 7.38
N PHE A 82 0.53 -3.40 7.12
CA PHE A 82 1.14 -2.13 6.74
C PHE A 82 1.24 -2.00 5.23
N LEU A 83 0.68 -0.92 4.68
CA LEU A 83 0.85 -0.59 3.26
C LEU A 83 2.03 0.34 3.08
N GLN A 84 3.16 -0.25 2.74
CA GLN A 84 4.36 0.49 2.40
C GLN A 84 4.36 0.89 0.92
N SER A 85 4.88 2.07 0.63
CA SER A 85 5.23 2.46 -0.74
C SER A 85 4.10 2.32 -1.75
N VAL A 86 2.92 2.87 -1.43
CA VAL A 86 1.78 2.92 -2.35
C VAL A 86 2.03 3.98 -3.43
N HIS A 87 2.11 3.55 -4.68
CA HIS A 87 2.31 4.42 -5.83
C HIS A 87 1.25 4.16 -6.89
N THR A 88 0.72 5.24 -7.46
CA THR A 88 -0.23 5.20 -8.59
C THR A 88 0.38 5.88 -9.80
N LEU A 89 -0.05 5.51 -10.99
CA LEU A 89 0.28 6.28 -12.20
C LEU A 89 -0.13 7.74 -12.03
N PRO A 90 0.67 8.71 -12.51
CA PRO A 90 0.27 10.11 -12.55
C PRO A 90 -1.07 10.31 -13.29
N GLY A 91 -1.92 11.19 -12.76
CA GLY A 91 -3.19 11.54 -13.40
C GLY A 91 -4.31 10.50 -13.24
N GLN A 92 -4.12 9.47 -12.41
CA GLN A 92 -5.19 8.50 -12.11
C GLN A 92 -6.25 9.11 -11.17
N SER A 93 -7.48 8.61 -11.36
CA SER A 93 -8.65 9.06 -10.62
C SER A 93 -8.63 8.64 -9.15
N ASP A 94 -9.51 9.29 -8.36
CA ASP A 94 -9.74 8.93 -6.96
C ASP A 94 -10.27 7.49 -6.80
N ASP A 95 -10.84 6.91 -7.87
CA ASP A 95 -11.33 5.53 -7.88
C ASP A 95 -10.21 4.52 -7.61
N ILE A 96 -8.98 4.76 -8.10
CA ILE A 96 -7.84 3.87 -7.84
C ILE A 96 -7.48 3.85 -6.36
N THR A 97 -7.46 5.01 -5.71
CA THR A 97 -7.23 5.10 -4.25
C THR A 97 -8.32 4.35 -3.48
N ARG A 98 -9.58 4.50 -3.89
CA ARG A 98 -10.72 3.80 -3.30
C ARG A 98 -10.60 2.27 -3.48
N LEU A 99 -10.25 1.80 -4.68
CA LEU A 99 -10.07 0.36 -4.93
C LEU A 99 -8.95 -0.24 -4.07
N ILE A 100 -7.82 0.46 -3.93
CA ILE A 100 -6.71 0.05 -3.05
C ILE A 100 -7.19 -0.01 -1.60
N THR A 101 -7.93 1.00 -1.13
CA THR A 101 -8.47 1.06 0.23
C THR A 101 -9.40 -0.13 0.51
N LEU A 102 -10.35 -0.41 -0.37
CA LEU A 102 -11.28 -1.53 -0.23
C LEU A 102 -10.55 -2.87 -0.22
N TRP A 103 -9.58 -3.04 -1.13
CA TRP A 103 -8.78 -4.26 -1.19
C TRP A 103 -7.95 -4.46 0.07
N ALA A 104 -7.27 -3.42 0.56
CA ALA A 104 -6.42 -3.51 1.74
C ALA A 104 -7.22 -3.89 2.99
N SER A 105 -8.40 -3.28 3.18
CA SER A 105 -9.32 -3.59 4.27
C SER A 105 -9.76 -5.06 4.24
N ASP A 106 -10.20 -5.56 3.07
CA ASP A 106 -10.64 -6.95 2.89
C ASP A 106 -9.46 -7.95 3.01
N PHE A 107 -8.30 -7.59 2.47
CA PHE A 107 -7.11 -8.44 2.55
C PHE A 107 -6.60 -8.59 3.99
N ALA A 108 -6.56 -7.49 4.78
CA ALA A 108 -6.21 -7.55 6.20
C ALA A 108 -7.21 -8.41 6.98
N ALA A 109 -8.51 -8.25 6.75
CA ALA A 109 -9.54 -9.07 7.39
C ALA A 109 -9.37 -10.57 7.09
N ARG A 110 -8.99 -10.94 5.86
CA ARG A 110 -8.68 -12.34 5.48
C ARG A 110 -7.40 -12.89 6.13
N LEU A 111 -6.52 -12.02 6.60
CA LEU A 111 -5.32 -12.39 7.37
C LEU A 111 -5.58 -12.41 8.89
N ASP A 112 -6.84 -12.27 9.33
CA ASP A 112 -7.25 -12.15 10.73
C ASP A 112 -6.58 -10.94 11.43
N LEU A 113 -6.30 -9.88 10.67
CA LEU A 113 -5.83 -8.60 11.19
C LEU A 113 -7.00 -7.63 11.34
N HIS A 114 -6.94 -6.75 12.36
CA HIS A 114 -8.03 -5.83 12.66
C HIS A 114 -7.86 -4.45 12.05
N VAL A 115 -6.65 -4.12 11.58
CA VAL A 115 -6.34 -2.79 11.11
C VAL A 115 -5.31 -2.83 9.98
N VAL A 116 -5.49 -1.92 9.01
CA VAL A 116 -4.48 -1.55 8.02
C VAL A 116 -3.84 -0.25 8.46
N ARG A 117 -2.52 -0.14 8.37
CA ARG A 117 -1.77 1.09 8.63
C ARG A 117 -1.04 1.56 7.39
N ALA A 118 -0.89 2.87 7.28
CA ALA A 118 -0.10 3.49 6.23
C ALA A 118 0.53 4.79 6.73
N GLU A 119 1.57 5.23 6.03
CA GLU A 119 2.26 6.49 6.29
C GLU A 119 2.31 7.32 5.02
N THR A 120 2.13 8.63 5.16
CA THR A 120 2.41 9.58 4.08
C THR A 120 3.30 10.71 4.57
N LEU A 121 4.26 11.13 3.75
CA LEU A 121 5.22 12.18 4.13
C LEU A 121 4.50 13.47 4.52
N ALA A 122 4.88 14.04 5.65
CA ALA A 122 4.32 15.25 6.23
C ALA A 122 5.42 16.25 6.57
N ARG A 123 6.07 16.83 5.56
CA ARG A 123 7.18 17.83 5.78
C ARG A 123 6.71 19.11 6.46
N HIS A 124 5.41 19.44 6.29
CA HIS A 124 4.77 20.61 6.89
C HIS A 124 3.64 20.16 7.82
N THR A 125 2.79 21.09 8.23
CA THR A 125 1.59 20.77 9.00
C THR A 125 0.62 19.92 8.17
N LEU A 126 -0.23 19.13 8.84
CA LEU A 126 -1.20 18.27 8.13
C LEU A 126 -2.26 19.07 7.37
N GLU A 127 -2.44 20.33 7.74
CA GLU A 127 -3.38 21.28 7.10
C GLU A 127 -2.79 21.93 5.85
N ALA A 128 -1.49 21.78 5.60
CA ALA A 128 -0.85 22.37 4.42
C ALA A 128 -1.18 21.59 3.15
N GLU A 129 -1.58 22.31 2.09
CA GLU A 129 -1.78 21.70 0.77
C GLU A 129 -0.41 21.34 0.14
N PRO A 130 -0.32 20.22 -0.62
CA PRO A 130 -1.41 19.33 -1.07
C PRO A 130 -1.71 18.17 -0.11
N LEU A 131 -1.02 18.05 1.02
CA LEU A 131 -1.21 16.94 1.97
C LEU A 131 -2.63 16.95 2.53
N ALA A 132 -3.16 18.11 2.91
CA ALA A 132 -4.52 18.24 3.42
C ALA A 132 -5.57 17.68 2.44
N ALA A 133 -5.42 17.94 1.14
CA ALA A 133 -6.30 17.38 0.12
C ALA A 133 -6.22 15.86 0.04
N LEU A 134 -5.00 15.29 0.12
CA LEU A 134 -4.81 13.84 0.16
C LEU A 134 -5.47 13.23 1.41
N LEU A 135 -5.25 13.82 2.59
CA LEU A 135 -5.81 13.31 3.83
C LEU A 135 -7.35 13.36 3.82
N ARG A 136 -7.96 14.43 3.31
CA ARG A 136 -9.43 14.51 3.14
C ARG A 136 -9.94 13.37 2.28
N ARG A 137 -9.33 13.10 1.12
CA ARG A 137 -9.73 11.99 0.23
C ARG A 137 -9.59 10.62 0.91
N LEU A 138 -8.52 10.42 1.68
CA LEU A 138 -8.33 9.18 2.44
C LEU A 138 -9.40 9.04 3.53
N THR A 139 -9.72 10.12 4.25
CA THR A 139 -10.78 10.12 5.26
C THR A 139 -12.15 9.83 4.63
N ASP A 140 -12.46 10.40 3.47
CA ASP A 140 -13.68 10.10 2.71
C ASP A 140 -13.78 8.62 2.29
N ASN A 141 -12.64 7.93 2.20
CA ASN A 141 -12.55 6.49 1.94
C ASN A 141 -12.47 5.62 3.21
N GLY A 142 -12.63 6.21 4.40
CA GLY A 142 -12.70 5.48 5.66
C GLY A 142 -11.37 5.37 6.43
N TRP A 143 -10.32 6.08 6.01
CA TRP A 143 -9.09 6.17 6.77
C TRP A 143 -9.21 7.18 7.92
N ASP A 144 -8.67 6.82 9.08
CA ASP A 144 -8.50 7.70 10.22
C ASP A 144 -7.09 8.30 10.23
N VAL A 145 -6.99 9.63 10.42
CA VAL A 145 -5.71 10.33 10.59
C VAL A 145 -5.35 10.32 12.07
N CYS A 146 -4.40 9.48 12.46
CA CYS A 146 -3.96 9.30 13.86
C CYS A 146 -2.94 10.35 14.34
N GLY A 147 -2.72 11.40 13.54
CA GLY A 147 -1.77 12.47 13.84
C GLY A 147 -0.49 12.39 13.01
N SER A 148 0.55 13.10 13.44
CA SER A 148 1.86 13.11 12.78
C SER A 148 2.98 12.77 13.75
N GLY A 149 4.05 12.17 13.24
CA GLY A 149 5.22 11.82 14.03
C GLY A 149 6.30 11.17 13.16
N PRO A 150 7.36 10.64 13.79
CA PRO A 150 8.33 9.82 13.07
C PRO A 150 7.66 8.62 12.46
N GLY A 151 7.90 8.37 11.17
CA GLY A 151 7.54 7.14 10.49
C GLY A 151 8.62 6.08 10.66
N ARG A 152 8.40 4.92 10.05
CA ARG A 152 9.30 3.77 10.09
C ARG A 152 10.73 4.12 9.67
N ASP A 153 10.89 4.96 8.65
CA ASP A 153 12.21 5.37 8.11
C ASP A 153 12.80 6.62 8.79
N GLY A 154 12.14 7.10 9.85
CA GLY A 154 12.55 8.27 10.62
C GLY A 154 12.14 9.61 9.98
N ASP A 155 11.53 9.61 8.81
CA ASP A 155 10.92 10.81 8.24
C ASP A 155 9.65 11.19 8.99
N ARG A 156 9.30 12.48 9.01
CA ARG A 156 8.02 12.92 9.57
C ARG A 156 6.89 12.54 8.64
N VAL A 157 5.89 11.82 9.17
CA VAL A 157 4.74 11.31 8.43
C VAL A 157 3.41 11.66 9.10
N ALA A 158 2.34 11.71 8.31
CA ALA A 158 0.99 11.51 8.81
C ALA A 158 0.74 10.00 8.93
N ARG A 159 0.23 9.59 10.08
CA ARG A 159 -0.08 8.19 10.43
C ARG A 159 -1.54 7.92 10.16
N LEU A 160 -1.81 6.83 9.48
CA LEU A 160 -3.15 6.48 8.99
C LEU A 160 -3.53 5.09 9.45
N GLU A 161 -4.77 4.92 9.89
CA GLU A 161 -5.39 3.63 10.20
C GLU A 161 -6.68 3.45 9.41
N LEU A 162 -6.95 2.22 8.98
CA LEU A 162 -8.17 1.81 8.30
C LEU A 162 -8.66 0.51 8.93
N PRO A 163 -9.92 0.42 9.37
CA PRO A 163 -10.49 -0.84 9.87
C PRO A 163 -10.42 -1.95 8.82
N ALA A 164 -10.05 -3.15 9.24
CA ALA A 164 -10.10 -4.33 8.40
C ALA A 164 -11.51 -4.92 8.41
N GLU A 165 -12.12 -5.07 7.24
CA GLU A 165 -13.48 -5.55 7.08
C GLU A 165 -13.59 -6.52 5.91
N HIS A 166 -14.24 -7.65 6.10
CA HIS A 166 -14.60 -8.53 4.99
C HIS A 166 -15.56 -7.86 4.02
N ARG A 167 -15.21 -7.86 2.74
CA ARG A 167 -15.99 -7.22 1.67
C ARG A 167 -16.35 -8.24 0.58
N PRO A 168 -17.38 -9.10 0.81
CA PRO A 168 -17.71 -10.17 -0.15
C PRO A 168 -18.01 -9.67 -1.56
N GLY A 169 -18.58 -8.46 -1.69
CA GLY A 169 -18.89 -7.83 -2.97
C GLY A 169 -17.67 -7.32 -3.74
N LEU A 170 -16.50 -7.25 -3.11
CA LEU A 170 -15.29 -6.72 -3.75
C LEU A 170 -14.86 -7.54 -4.97
N ARG A 171 -15.11 -8.85 -4.96
CA ARG A 171 -14.79 -9.75 -6.08
C ARG A 171 -15.54 -9.41 -7.37
N ALA A 172 -16.65 -8.69 -7.28
CA ALA A 172 -17.35 -8.19 -8.45
C ALA A 172 -16.66 -6.99 -9.11
N LEU A 173 -15.83 -6.27 -8.35
CA LEU A 173 -15.09 -5.09 -8.80
C LEU A 173 -13.64 -5.41 -9.13
N ILE A 174 -13.01 -6.26 -8.32
CA ILE A 174 -11.58 -6.58 -8.41
C ILE A 174 -11.42 -8.10 -8.38
N SER A 175 -10.84 -8.66 -9.44
CA SER A 175 -10.33 -10.03 -9.42
C SER A 175 -9.06 -10.08 -8.56
N CYS A 176 -9.06 -10.91 -7.50
CA CYS A 176 -7.93 -11.00 -6.58
C CYS A 176 -7.16 -12.30 -6.81
N GLN A 177 -5.92 -12.21 -7.27
CA GLN A 177 -4.96 -13.32 -7.35
C GLN A 177 -4.02 -13.37 -6.14
N VAL A 178 -4.14 -12.43 -5.21
CA VAL A 178 -3.36 -12.40 -3.96
C VAL A 178 -4.04 -13.33 -2.97
N HIS A 179 -3.42 -14.49 -2.73
CA HIS A 179 -3.87 -15.44 -1.71
C HIS A 179 -3.09 -15.18 -0.43
N ALA A 180 -3.77 -15.27 0.72
CA ALA A 180 -3.08 -15.31 2.00
C ALA A 180 -2.12 -16.52 2.00
N PRO A 181 -0.89 -16.38 2.56
CA PRO A 181 -0.01 -17.52 2.72
C PRO A 181 -0.73 -18.59 3.55
N GLN A 182 -0.84 -19.81 3.01
CA GLN A 182 -1.32 -20.94 3.79
C GLN A 182 -0.32 -21.18 4.93
N PRO A 183 -0.78 -21.40 6.18
CA PRO A 183 0.09 -21.85 7.24
C PRO A 183 0.75 -23.14 6.79
N ALA A 184 2.07 -23.25 7.02
CA ALA A 184 2.81 -24.47 6.72
C ALA A 184 2.12 -25.64 7.46
N PRO A 185 1.96 -26.82 6.80
CA PRO A 185 1.39 -27.98 7.47
C PRO A 185 2.26 -28.28 8.71
N ASP A 186 1.60 -28.36 9.87
CA ASP A 186 2.25 -28.79 11.12
C ASP A 186 2.88 -30.16 10.90
N ASP A 187 4.19 -30.20 10.83
CA ASP A 187 5.00 -31.42 10.72
C ASP A 187 5.06 -32.12 12.11
N ARG A 188 3.89 -32.28 12.74
CA ARG A 188 3.72 -33.03 13.98
C ARG A 188 2.91 -34.30 13.72
N SER A 189 3.50 -35.20 12.97
CA SER A 189 3.04 -36.58 12.91
C SER A 189 4.19 -37.49 12.52
N ASN A 190 5.12 -37.69 13.43
CA ASN A 190 5.89 -38.92 13.54
C ASN A 190 6.67 -38.90 14.88
N ALA A 191 6.02 -39.42 15.90
CA ALA A 191 6.67 -39.98 17.07
C ALA A 191 5.86 -41.21 17.53
#